data_49876f821b0b57128ba171d34acd2427
#
_entry.id   49876f821b0b57128ba171d34acd2427
#
_cell.length_a   1.000
_cell.length_b   1.000
_cell.length_c   1.000
_cell.angle_alpha   90.00
_cell.angle_beta   90.00
_cell.angle_gamma   90.00
#
_symmetry.space_group_name_H-M   'P 1'
#
loop_
_entity.id
_entity.type
_entity.pdbx_description
1 polymer ?
#
loop_
_entity_poly.entity_id
_entity_poly.type
_entity_poly.pdbx_seq_one_letter_code
_entity_poly.pdbx_strand_id
1 'polypeptide(L)'
;PRRGDAGRATVDGTIKASPDEQFWFGQFRMGLWPKFYDNSAFASQKDLNSFWRQMTPNTGPYNDKVIADAVTDALKKSEGTVLVTHSQGCGPGWLIGTEAGNNLKGIIAFEPGSGFIFPEGKVPAPIPNNSFFGPTKAVGVPLSEFKKLTRFPILIVYGDNIPKTEVKNPYQDYWRAASTMAQEFVKAVNAEGGHAKVLHLPDVGIKGNTH
;
A
#
# COMPACT_ATOMS: atom_id res chain seq x y z
N PRO A 1 2.98 14.19 0.22
CA PRO A 1 1.80 15.04 0.38
C PRO A 1 1.43 15.16 1.85
N ARG A 2 1.17 16.37 2.30
CA ARG A 2 0.73 16.62 3.67
C ARG A 2 -0.66 16.05 3.87
N ARG A 3 -0.89 15.38 4.99
CA ARG A 3 -2.19 14.90 5.42
C ARG A 3 -2.74 15.82 6.50
N GLY A 4 -3.99 16.10 6.44
CA GLY A 4 -4.66 16.90 7.43
C GLY A 4 -6.01 17.37 6.93
N ASP A 5 -6.80 17.96 7.79
CA ASP A 5 -7.96 18.71 7.35
C ASP A 5 -7.51 19.77 6.35
N ALA A 6 -8.16 19.80 5.20
CA ALA A 6 -7.77 20.62 4.06
C ALA A 6 -7.65 22.13 4.38
N GLY A 7 -8.11 22.61 5.50
CA GLY A 7 -7.92 23.98 5.97
C GLY A 7 -6.93 24.16 7.10
N ARG A 8 -6.43 23.06 7.68
CA ARG A 8 -5.66 23.11 8.93
C ARG A 8 -4.22 22.61 8.81
N ALA A 9 -3.92 21.82 7.78
CA ALA A 9 -2.58 21.24 7.59
C ALA A 9 -1.44 22.27 7.56
N THR A 10 -1.77 23.51 7.26
CA THR A 10 -0.82 24.63 7.20
C THR A 10 -1.04 25.68 8.27
N VAL A 11 -2.16 25.68 8.96
CA VAL A 11 -2.59 26.76 9.87
C VAL A 11 -2.50 26.37 11.35
N ASP A 12 -2.82 25.15 11.71
CA ASP A 12 -2.88 24.74 13.13
C ASP A 12 -1.59 24.10 13.65
N GLY A 13 -0.56 24.10 12.87
CA GLY A 13 0.84 24.01 13.29
C GLY A 13 1.30 22.90 14.23
N THR A 14 0.49 21.99 14.70
CA THR A 14 0.97 20.84 15.46
C THR A 14 1.49 19.77 14.51
N ILE A 15 2.63 20.05 13.92
CA ILE A 15 3.37 19.08 13.14
C ILE A 15 3.93 18.05 14.11
N LYS A 16 3.32 16.90 14.21
CA LYS A 16 3.95 15.74 14.83
C LYS A 16 4.93 15.14 13.84
N ALA A 17 6.17 15.59 13.88
CA ALA A 17 7.24 14.84 13.27
C ALA A 17 7.40 13.55 14.07
N SER A 18 7.38 12.42 13.38
CA SER A 18 7.85 11.16 13.96
C SER A 18 9.31 11.01 13.52
N PRO A 19 10.28 11.26 14.41
CA PRO A 19 11.71 11.27 14.03
C PRO A 19 12.31 9.88 13.93
N ASP A 20 11.51 8.83 13.86
CA ASP A 20 11.98 7.46 13.91
C ASP A 20 12.50 6.96 12.56
N GLU A 21 13.60 7.55 12.11
CA GLU A 21 14.29 7.17 10.88
C GLU A 21 14.74 5.70 10.92
N GLN A 22 15.13 5.19 12.09
CA GLN A 22 15.56 3.79 12.25
C GLN A 22 14.40 2.82 12.02
N PHE A 23 13.22 3.15 12.54
CA PHE A 23 12.00 2.40 12.28
C PHE A 23 11.68 2.36 10.79
N TRP A 24 11.65 3.51 10.14
CA TRP A 24 11.31 3.60 8.72
C TRP A 24 12.38 2.98 7.82
N PHE A 25 13.65 3.00 8.23
CA PHE A 25 14.72 2.29 7.54
C PHE A 25 14.40 0.79 7.42
N GLY A 26 14.03 0.16 8.53
CA GLY A 26 13.60 -1.24 8.55
C GLY A 26 12.28 -1.45 7.82
N GLN A 27 11.26 -0.62 8.11
CA GLN A 27 9.92 -0.73 7.55
C GLN A 27 9.92 -0.56 6.02
N PHE A 28 10.79 0.28 5.46
CA PHE A 28 10.96 0.43 4.02
C PHE A 28 11.92 -0.59 3.40
N ARG A 29 12.33 -1.57 4.16
CA ARG A 29 13.21 -2.67 3.71
C ARG A 29 14.52 -2.19 3.08
N MET A 30 15.08 -1.10 3.59
CA MET A 30 16.39 -0.61 3.15
C MET A 30 17.51 -1.49 3.69
N GLY A 31 17.33 -2.08 4.88
CA GLY A 31 18.28 -2.91 5.57
C GLY A 31 17.91 -3.18 7.03
N LEU A 32 18.91 -3.56 7.82
CA LEU A 32 18.86 -3.62 9.28
C LEU A 32 19.73 -2.49 9.81
N TRP A 33 19.10 -1.48 10.40
CA TRP A 33 19.79 -0.29 10.86
C TRP A 33 21.09 -0.60 11.64
N PRO A 34 22.21 0.06 11.32
CA PRO A 34 22.40 1.06 10.23
C PRO A 34 22.89 0.45 8.91
N LYS A 35 22.87 -0.87 8.76
CA LYS A 35 23.43 -1.60 7.61
C LYS A 35 22.37 -1.83 6.55
N PHE A 36 22.62 -1.35 5.33
CA PHE A 36 21.80 -1.68 4.15
C PHE A 36 21.85 -3.17 3.82
N TYR A 37 20.81 -3.67 3.17
CA TYR A 37 20.90 -4.96 2.49
C TYR A 37 21.90 -4.88 1.34
N ASP A 38 22.64 -5.96 1.08
CA ASP A 38 23.69 -5.98 0.05
C ASP A 38 23.14 -5.69 -1.35
N ASN A 39 21.88 -5.96 -1.60
CA ASN A 39 21.17 -5.67 -2.83
C ASN A 39 20.26 -4.44 -2.75
N SER A 40 20.40 -3.57 -1.76
CA SER A 40 19.58 -2.38 -1.62
C SER A 40 19.79 -1.41 -2.78
N ALA A 41 18.70 -0.80 -3.23
CA ALA A 41 18.75 0.31 -4.20
C ALA A 41 19.42 1.57 -3.63
N PHE A 42 19.49 1.70 -2.30
CA PHE A 42 20.24 2.77 -1.64
C PHE A 42 21.70 2.36 -1.50
N ALA A 43 22.59 3.10 -2.17
CA ALA A 43 24.00 2.76 -2.20
C ALA A 43 24.84 3.48 -1.12
N SER A 44 24.31 4.54 -0.51
CA SER A 44 25.11 5.36 0.41
C SER A 44 24.26 6.09 1.47
N GLN A 45 24.92 6.51 2.55
CA GLN A 45 24.31 7.40 3.55
C GLN A 45 23.86 8.73 2.95
N LYS A 46 24.54 9.21 1.89
CA LYS A 46 24.16 10.44 1.18
C LYS A 46 22.79 10.27 0.52
N ASP A 47 22.54 9.14 -0.12
CA ASP A 47 21.25 8.84 -0.77
C ASP A 47 20.14 8.75 0.27
N LEU A 48 20.40 8.06 1.38
CA LEU A 48 19.48 7.97 2.51
C LEU A 48 19.14 9.34 3.09
N ASN A 49 20.14 10.21 3.30
CA ASN A 49 19.92 11.56 3.80
C ASN A 49 19.08 12.40 2.83
N SER A 50 19.28 12.21 1.53
CA SER A 50 18.46 12.89 0.50
C SER A 50 17.01 12.40 0.54
N PHE A 51 16.81 11.10 0.73
CA PHE A 51 15.49 10.50 0.91
C PHE A 51 14.76 11.05 2.15
N TRP A 52 15.44 11.10 3.32
CA TRP A 52 14.83 11.63 4.53
C TRP A 52 14.43 13.10 4.42
N ARG A 53 15.21 13.91 3.72
CA ARG A 53 14.92 15.35 3.53
C ARG A 53 13.64 15.62 2.74
N GLN A 54 13.19 14.72 1.89
CA GLN A 54 11.95 14.88 1.12
C GLN A 54 10.70 14.45 1.91
N MET A 55 10.86 13.76 3.03
CA MET A 55 9.73 13.31 3.81
C MET A 55 9.06 14.49 4.52
N THR A 56 7.73 14.50 4.50
CA THR A 56 6.94 15.52 5.19
C THR A 56 6.14 14.88 6.32
N PRO A 57 6.05 15.54 7.48
CA PRO A 57 5.24 15.05 8.61
C PRO A 57 3.77 14.89 8.24
N ASN A 58 3.10 13.94 8.87
CA ASN A 58 1.64 13.86 8.85
C ASN A 58 1.06 15.00 9.69
N THR A 59 0.08 15.71 9.14
CA THR A 59 -0.49 16.91 9.78
C THR A 59 -1.97 16.78 10.14
N GLY A 60 -2.51 15.57 10.17
CA GLY A 60 -3.90 15.37 10.57
C GLY A 60 -4.33 13.90 10.49
N PRO A 61 -5.59 13.62 10.85
CA PRO A 61 -6.13 12.27 10.82
C PRO A 61 -6.17 11.74 9.39
N TYR A 62 -5.88 10.45 9.26
CA TYR A 62 -6.03 9.72 8.00
C TYR A 62 -7.48 9.27 7.84
N ASN A 63 -8.07 9.54 6.67
CA ASN A 63 -9.44 9.14 6.34
C ASN A 63 -9.52 8.62 4.91
N ASP A 64 -9.59 7.30 4.76
CA ASP A 64 -9.67 6.63 3.46
C ASP A 64 -10.85 7.10 2.61
N LYS A 65 -12.01 7.31 3.24
CA LYS A 65 -13.23 7.71 2.51
C LYS A 65 -13.09 9.11 1.92
N VAL A 66 -12.59 10.07 2.67
CA VAL A 66 -12.38 11.45 2.17
C VAL A 66 -11.40 11.46 1.00
N ILE A 67 -10.34 10.66 1.08
CA ILE A 67 -9.36 10.51 0.00
C ILE A 67 -10.02 9.87 -1.23
N ALA A 68 -10.78 8.80 -1.02
CA ALA A 68 -11.44 8.08 -2.10
C ALA A 68 -12.46 8.97 -2.82
N ASP A 69 -13.30 9.69 -2.08
CA ASP A 69 -14.30 10.61 -2.65
C ASP A 69 -13.63 11.69 -3.50
N ALA A 70 -12.61 12.35 -2.96
CA ALA A 70 -11.91 13.44 -3.67
C ALA A 70 -11.25 12.97 -4.97
N VAL A 71 -10.61 11.79 -4.95
CA VAL A 71 -9.99 11.23 -6.15
C VAL A 71 -11.05 10.74 -7.15
N THR A 72 -12.12 10.10 -6.67
CA THR A 72 -13.24 9.67 -7.50
C THR A 72 -13.88 10.87 -8.24
N ASP A 73 -14.06 12.00 -7.55
CA ASP A 73 -14.60 13.21 -8.18
C ASP A 73 -13.65 13.81 -9.23
N ALA A 74 -12.34 13.71 -9.03
CA ALA A 74 -11.36 14.07 -10.04
C ALA A 74 -11.42 13.12 -11.26
N LEU A 75 -11.55 11.81 -11.03
CA LEU A 75 -11.67 10.81 -12.09
C LEU A 75 -12.92 10.96 -12.94
N LYS A 76 -14.03 11.44 -12.38
CA LYS A 76 -15.27 11.74 -13.14
C LYS A 76 -15.05 12.81 -14.22
N LYS A 77 -14.02 13.64 -14.06
CA LYS A 77 -13.65 14.71 -15.01
C LYS A 77 -12.59 14.29 -16.02
N SER A 78 -12.12 13.06 -15.94
CA SER A 78 -11.10 12.50 -16.83
C SER A 78 -11.68 11.39 -17.70
N GLU A 79 -11.03 11.11 -18.83
CA GLU A 79 -11.36 10.00 -19.71
C GLU A 79 -10.27 8.94 -19.66
N GLY A 80 -10.67 7.69 -19.35
CA GLY A 80 -9.79 6.53 -19.50
C GLY A 80 -8.54 6.50 -18.65
N THR A 81 -8.67 6.71 -17.33
CA THR A 81 -7.54 6.84 -16.38
C THR A 81 -7.10 5.50 -15.82
N VAL A 82 -5.80 5.32 -15.63
CA VAL A 82 -5.22 4.26 -14.79
C VAL A 82 -4.83 4.89 -13.44
N LEU A 83 -5.34 4.30 -12.36
CA LEU A 83 -5.00 4.72 -11.01
C LEU A 83 -3.69 4.06 -10.56
N VAL A 84 -2.71 4.86 -10.19
CA VAL A 84 -1.46 4.37 -9.58
C VAL A 84 -1.46 4.73 -8.10
N THR A 85 -1.28 3.74 -7.24
CA THR A 85 -1.24 3.93 -5.79
C THR A 85 0.05 3.36 -5.21
N HIS A 86 0.44 3.84 -4.02
CA HIS A 86 1.60 3.32 -3.29
C HIS A 86 1.30 3.23 -1.79
N SER A 87 1.77 2.14 -1.18
CA SER A 87 1.78 1.96 0.27
C SER A 87 0.40 2.13 0.91
N GLN A 88 0.28 3.00 1.91
CA GLN A 88 -0.99 3.32 2.57
C GLN A 88 -2.05 3.87 1.62
N GLY A 89 -1.65 4.55 0.53
CA GLY A 89 -2.58 5.05 -0.49
C GLY A 89 -3.29 3.95 -1.28
N CYS A 90 -2.87 2.69 -1.15
CA CYS A 90 -3.57 1.57 -1.77
C CYS A 90 -4.92 1.27 -1.11
N GLY A 91 -5.07 1.52 0.21
CA GLY A 91 -6.35 1.36 0.91
C GLY A 91 -7.47 2.17 0.25
N PRO A 92 -7.38 3.51 0.21
CA PRO A 92 -8.36 4.30 -0.54
C PRO A 92 -8.39 3.97 -2.03
N GLY A 93 -7.30 3.44 -2.61
CA GLY A 93 -7.26 2.98 -3.99
C GLY A 93 -8.30 1.90 -4.32
N TRP A 94 -8.52 0.96 -3.40
CA TRP A 94 -9.56 -0.06 -3.57
C TRP A 94 -10.97 0.55 -3.52
N LEU A 95 -11.22 1.50 -2.61
CA LEU A 95 -12.48 2.21 -2.52
C LEU A 95 -12.75 3.03 -3.79
N ILE A 96 -11.75 3.76 -4.30
CA ILE A 96 -11.83 4.45 -5.59
C ILE A 96 -12.21 3.46 -6.69
N GLY A 97 -11.63 2.26 -6.70
CA GLY A 97 -11.96 1.20 -7.65
C GLY A 97 -13.42 0.79 -7.62
N THR A 98 -14.08 0.84 -6.48
CA THR A 98 -15.52 0.54 -6.35
C THR A 98 -16.41 1.71 -6.78
N GLU A 99 -15.93 2.95 -6.74
CA GLU A 99 -16.72 4.17 -6.93
C GLU A 99 -16.51 4.86 -8.29
N ALA A 100 -15.33 4.75 -8.91
CA ALA A 100 -14.90 5.53 -10.07
C ALA A 100 -15.64 5.24 -11.39
N GLY A 101 -16.50 4.23 -11.44
CA GLY A 101 -17.30 3.91 -12.62
C GLY A 101 -16.43 3.49 -13.83
N ASN A 102 -16.89 3.85 -15.04
CA ASN A 102 -16.24 3.44 -16.29
C ASN A 102 -15.01 4.28 -16.67
N ASN A 103 -14.74 5.36 -15.94
CA ASN A 103 -13.58 6.23 -16.19
C ASN A 103 -12.27 5.59 -15.75
N LEU A 104 -12.33 4.65 -14.79
CA LEU A 104 -11.17 3.88 -14.36
C LEU A 104 -10.95 2.69 -15.30
N LYS A 105 -9.74 2.60 -15.85
CA LYS A 105 -9.33 1.55 -16.81
C LYS A 105 -8.37 0.53 -16.21
N GLY A 106 -7.84 0.77 -15.04
CA GLY A 106 -6.97 -0.14 -14.33
C GLY A 106 -6.43 0.42 -13.03
N ILE A 107 -5.94 -0.45 -12.16
CA ILE A 107 -5.22 -0.07 -10.93
C ILE A 107 -3.82 -0.71 -10.97
N ILE A 108 -2.80 0.11 -10.71
CA ILE A 108 -1.45 -0.36 -10.41
C ILE A 108 -1.16 0.03 -8.95
N ALA A 109 -1.07 -0.96 -8.08
CA ALA A 109 -0.83 -0.76 -6.65
C ALA A 109 0.59 -1.19 -6.28
N PHE A 110 1.45 -0.24 -5.99
CA PHE A 110 2.79 -0.52 -5.51
C PHE A 110 2.77 -0.71 -4.00
N GLU A 111 3.24 -1.87 -3.55
CA GLU A 111 3.52 -2.15 -2.15
C GLU A 111 2.35 -1.90 -1.19
N PRO A 112 1.13 -2.39 -1.47
CA PRO A 112 0.03 -2.23 -0.52
C PRO A 112 0.34 -2.94 0.80
N GLY A 113 0.35 -2.18 1.90
CA GLY A 113 0.62 -2.71 3.23
C GLY A 113 -0.63 -3.07 4.03
N SER A 114 -1.77 -2.47 3.68
CA SER A 114 -3.02 -2.60 4.43
C SER A 114 -4.21 -2.13 3.60
N GLY A 115 -5.41 -2.13 4.22
CA GLY A 115 -6.63 -1.58 3.61
C GLY A 115 -7.28 -2.48 2.57
N PHE A 116 -6.90 -3.74 2.47
CA PHE A 116 -7.53 -4.70 1.57
C PHE A 116 -9.01 -4.90 1.92
N ILE A 117 -9.85 -4.96 0.89
CA ILE A 117 -11.27 -5.23 1.00
C ILE A 117 -11.61 -6.60 0.40
N PHE A 118 -12.64 -7.25 0.95
CA PHE A 118 -13.12 -8.56 0.48
C PHE A 118 -14.65 -8.60 0.51
N PRO A 119 -15.30 -9.53 -0.19
CA PRO A 119 -16.73 -9.73 -0.02
C PRO A 119 -17.08 -10.07 1.44
N GLU A 120 -18.15 -9.50 1.99
CA GLU A 120 -18.69 -9.89 3.28
C GLU A 120 -18.91 -11.41 3.32
N GLY A 121 -18.58 -12.03 4.45
CA GLY A 121 -18.63 -13.48 4.62
C GLY A 121 -17.47 -14.26 3.97
N LYS A 122 -16.58 -13.59 3.20
CA LYS A 122 -15.38 -14.18 2.59
C LYS A 122 -14.10 -13.45 3.00
N VAL A 123 -14.15 -12.63 4.04
CA VAL A 123 -12.96 -11.94 4.57
C VAL A 123 -12.00 -12.97 5.15
N PRO A 124 -10.72 -12.99 4.73
CA PRO A 124 -9.73 -13.90 5.31
C PRO A 124 -9.52 -13.65 6.79
N ALA A 125 -9.14 -14.69 7.52
CA ALA A 125 -8.67 -14.51 8.89
C ALA A 125 -7.47 -13.56 8.94
N PRO A 126 -7.31 -12.77 10.01
CA PRO A 126 -6.14 -11.93 10.18
C PRO A 126 -4.85 -12.76 10.05
N ILE A 127 -3.90 -12.27 9.26
CA ILE A 127 -2.61 -12.94 9.07
C ILE A 127 -1.66 -12.49 10.19
N PRO A 128 -1.26 -13.40 11.10
CA PRO A 128 -0.31 -13.08 12.15
C PRO A 128 1.04 -12.62 11.58
N ASN A 129 1.65 -11.68 12.25
CA ASN A 129 3.01 -11.26 11.97
C ASN A 129 3.65 -10.67 13.23
N ASN A 130 4.98 -10.55 13.23
CA ASN A 130 5.76 -10.08 14.35
C ASN A 130 5.93 -8.55 14.40
N SER A 131 5.20 -7.81 13.56
CA SER A 131 5.33 -6.35 13.47
C SER A 131 4.66 -5.62 14.63
N PHE A 132 5.07 -4.37 14.80
CA PHE A 132 4.45 -3.45 15.77
C PHE A 132 3.02 -3.04 15.41
N PHE A 133 2.58 -3.29 14.19
CA PHE A 133 1.22 -2.99 13.72
C PHE A 133 0.20 -4.09 14.02
N GLY A 134 0.67 -5.22 14.56
CA GLY A 134 -0.17 -6.40 14.80
C GLY A 134 -0.57 -7.13 13.51
N PRO A 135 -1.52 -8.06 13.61
CA PRO A 135 -1.94 -8.89 12.47
C PRO A 135 -2.43 -8.07 11.28
N THR A 136 -2.07 -8.48 10.08
CA THR A 136 -2.61 -7.88 8.84
C THR A 136 -4.07 -8.28 8.68
N LYS A 137 -4.96 -7.29 8.65
CA LYS A 137 -6.42 -7.46 8.58
C LYS A 137 -6.97 -6.90 7.27
N ALA A 138 -8.11 -7.43 6.86
CA ALA A 138 -8.90 -6.92 5.75
C ALA A 138 -10.30 -6.53 6.21
N VAL A 139 -11.03 -5.80 5.38
CA VAL A 139 -12.38 -5.31 5.66
C VAL A 139 -13.38 -5.96 4.70
N GLY A 140 -14.55 -6.32 5.23
CA GLY A 140 -15.67 -6.80 4.41
C GLY A 140 -16.42 -5.66 3.77
N VAL A 141 -16.79 -5.82 2.50
CA VAL A 141 -17.69 -4.94 1.77
C VAL A 141 -18.79 -5.75 1.10
N PRO A 142 -19.97 -5.18 0.81
CA PRO A 142 -21.01 -5.88 0.07
C PRO A 142 -20.46 -6.49 -1.23
N LEU A 143 -20.88 -7.71 -1.56
CA LEU A 143 -20.40 -8.40 -2.78
C LEU A 143 -20.62 -7.55 -4.04
N SER A 144 -21.71 -6.81 -4.12
CA SER A 144 -22.00 -5.90 -5.25
C SER A 144 -20.95 -4.79 -5.40
N GLU A 145 -20.43 -4.29 -4.29
CA GLU A 145 -19.34 -3.31 -4.28
C GLU A 145 -18.03 -3.95 -4.69
N PHE A 146 -17.68 -5.10 -4.08
CA PHE A 146 -16.46 -5.81 -4.42
C PHE A 146 -16.39 -6.19 -5.91
N LYS A 147 -17.49 -6.65 -6.50
CA LYS A 147 -17.56 -6.99 -7.93
C LYS A 147 -17.25 -5.82 -8.87
N LYS A 148 -17.35 -4.60 -8.42
CA LYS A 148 -16.94 -3.44 -9.23
C LYS A 148 -15.44 -3.44 -9.54
N LEU A 149 -14.61 -4.11 -8.72
CA LEU A 149 -13.18 -4.30 -8.98
C LEU A 149 -12.88 -5.27 -10.14
N THR A 150 -13.87 -6.06 -10.58
CA THR A 150 -13.67 -7.00 -11.69
C THR A 150 -13.75 -6.34 -13.08
N ARG A 151 -14.16 -5.08 -13.14
CA ARG A 151 -14.40 -4.34 -14.40
C ARG A 151 -13.13 -3.90 -15.14
N PHE A 152 -11.98 -3.95 -14.47
CA PHE A 152 -10.70 -3.50 -15.00
C PHE A 152 -9.56 -4.35 -14.44
N PRO A 153 -8.40 -4.40 -15.12
CA PRO A 153 -7.25 -5.12 -14.62
C PRO A 153 -6.65 -4.46 -13.37
N ILE A 154 -6.15 -5.28 -12.47
CA ILE A 154 -5.43 -4.87 -11.25
C ILE A 154 -4.05 -5.51 -11.25
N LEU A 155 -3.02 -4.69 -11.15
CA LEU A 155 -1.64 -5.11 -10.95
C LEU A 155 -1.16 -4.66 -9.57
N ILE A 156 -0.77 -5.61 -8.73
CA ILE A 156 -0.09 -5.35 -7.46
C ILE A 156 1.39 -5.64 -7.65
N VAL A 157 2.25 -4.71 -7.28
CA VAL A 157 3.70 -4.84 -7.43
C VAL A 157 4.37 -4.79 -6.07
N TYR A 158 5.20 -5.80 -5.78
CA TYR A 158 6.06 -5.82 -4.60
C TYR A 158 7.53 -5.85 -5.01
N GLY A 159 8.35 -5.12 -4.26
CA GLY A 159 9.80 -5.10 -4.41
C GLY A 159 10.49 -6.28 -3.72
N ASP A 160 11.76 -6.09 -3.40
CA ASP A 160 12.63 -7.11 -2.85
C ASP A 160 12.62 -7.17 -1.30
N ASN A 161 13.34 -8.12 -0.75
CA ASN A 161 13.55 -8.33 0.69
C ASN A 161 12.24 -8.63 1.46
N ILE A 162 11.28 -9.27 0.81
CA ILE A 162 10.05 -9.79 1.41
C ILE A 162 10.18 -11.31 1.57
N PRO A 163 10.23 -11.84 2.80
CA PRO A 163 10.35 -13.27 3.02
C PRO A 163 9.07 -14.02 2.63
N LYS A 164 9.23 -15.28 2.21
CA LYS A 164 8.08 -16.15 1.88
C LYS A 164 7.50 -16.86 3.11
N THR A 165 8.28 -16.96 4.17
CA THR A 165 7.89 -17.61 5.44
C THR A 165 8.06 -16.64 6.59
N GLU A 166 7.44 -16.94 7.72
CA GLU A 166 7.56 -16.16 8.96
C GLU A 166 9.02 -15.96 9.37
N VAL A 167 9.35 -14.73 9.76
CA VAL A 167 10.67 -14.36 10.24
C VAL A 167 10.58 -13.52 11.52
N LYS A 168 11.62 -13.57 12.35
CA LYS A 168 11.67 -12.78 13.61
C LYS A 168 11.76 -11.27 13.38
N ASN A 169 12.26 -10.84 12.21
CA ASN A 169 12.38 -9.43 11.90
C ASN A 169 10.98 -8.82 11.71
N PRO A 170 10.54 -7.87 12.56
CA PRO A 170 9.18 -7.35 12.55
C PRO A 170 8.86 -6.59 11.27
N TYR A 171 9.83 -5.94 10.66
CA TYR A 171 9.64 -5.16 9.43
C TYR A 171 9.42 -6.08 8.22
N GLN A 172 10.28 -7.08 8.05
CA GLN A 172 10.14 -8.04 6.96
C GLN A 172 8.88 -8.90 7.11
N ASP A 173 8.55 -9.29 8.35
CA ASP A 173 7.38 -10.13 8.60
C ASP A 173 6.06 -9.39 8.36
N TYR A 174 6.03 -8.07 8.59
CA TYR A 174 4.92 -7.23 8.17
C TYR A 174 4.66 -7.35 6.66
N TRP A 175 5.71 -7.19 5.86
CA TRP A 175 5.58 -7.25 4.40
C TRP A 175 5.28 -8.64 3.87
N ARG A 176 5.75 -9.69 4.55
CA ARG A 176 5.32 -11.06 4.28
C ARG A 176 3.80 -11.19 4.42
N ALA A 177 3.27 -10.75 5.55
CA ALA A 177 1.83 -10.83 5.81
C ALA A 177 1.01 -9.96 4.84
N ALA A 178 1.49 -8.76 4.52
CA ALA A 178 0.87 -7.88 3.54
C ALA A 178 0.86 -8.50 2.13
N SER A 179 1.98 -9.06 1.69
CA SER A 179 2.07 -9.76 0.40
C SER A 179 1.18 -11.02 0.35
N THR A 180 1.08 -11.75 1.46
CA THR A 180 0.15 -12.89 1.56
C THR A 180 -1.30 -12.43 1.44
N MET A 181 -1.69 -11.35 2.12
CA MET A 181 -3.05 -10.79 2.01
C MET A 181 -3.34 -10.30 0.59
N ALA A 182 -2.35 -9.73 -0.10
CA ALA A 182 -2.49 -9.32 -1.50
C ALA A 182 -2.76 -10.51 -2.44
N GLN A 183 -2.13 -11.66 -2.18
CA GLN A 183 -2.41 -12.87 -2.95
C GLN A 183 -3.83 -13.40 -2.71
N GLU A 184 -4.32 -13.36 -1.46
CA GLU A 184 -5.70 -13.71 -1.17
C GLU A 184 -6.69 -12.73 -1.84
N PHE A 185 -6.38 -11.44 -1.84
CA PHE A 185 -7.17 -10.42 -2.54
C PHE A 185 -7.25 -10.69 -4.04
N VAL A 186 -6.13 -10.97 -4.68
CA VAL A 186 -6.08 -11.33 -6.12
C VAL A 186 -6.92 -12.57 -6.41
N LYS A 187 -6.83 -13.61 -5.57
CA LYS A 187 -7.68 -14.81 -5.70
C LYS A 187 -9.16 -14.45 -5.61
N ALA A 188 -9.54 -13.61 -4.64
CA ALA A 188 -10.93 -13.20 -4.46
C ALA A 188 -11.45 -12.41 -5.65
N VAL A 189 -10.68 -11.43 -6.18
CA VAL A 189 -11.07 -10.66 -7.38
C VAL A 189 -11.26 -11.59 -8.58
N ASN A 190 -10.33 -12.52 -8.79
CA ASN A 190 -10.37 -13.44 -9.94
C ASN A 190 -11.51 -14.48 -9.80
N ALA A 191 -11.82 -14.92 -8.59
CA ALA A 191 -12.95 -15.82 -8.33
C ALA A 191 -14.32 -15.18 -8.66
N GLU A 192 -14.41 -13.84 -8.60
CA GLU A 192 -15.61 -13.09 -8.97
C GLU A 192 -15.59 -12.66 -10.46
N GLY A 193 -14.64 -13.16 -11.26
CA GLY A 193 -14.54 -12.92 -12.71
C GLY A 193 -13.64 -11.75 -13.10
N GLY A 194 -12.80 -11.25 -12.20
CA GLY A 194 -11.87 -10.17 -12.47
C GLY A 194 -10.52 -10.62 -13.05
N HIS A 195 -9.63 -9.66 -13.27
CA HIS A 195 -8.28 -9.85 -13.81
C HIS A 195 -7.25 -9.15 -12.93
N ALA A 196 -6.87 -9.79 -11.84
CA ALA A 196 -5.88 -9.28 -10.91
C ALA A 196 -4.64 -10.18 -10.87
N LYS A 197 -3.48 -9.60 -10.61
CA LYS A 197 -2.24 -10.36 -10.36
C LYS A 197 -1.31 -9.64 -9.40
N VAL A 198 -0.50 -10.42 -8.69
CA VAL A 198 0.66 -9.92 -7.95
C VAL A 198 1.91 -10.15 -8.81
N LEU A 199 2.72 -9.13 -8.93
CA LEU A 199 4.06 -9.17 -9.49
C LEU A 199 5.07 -8.92 -8.37
N HIS A 200 5.89 -9.90 -8.08
CA HIS A 200 7.03 -9.74 -7.19
C HIS A 200 8.27 -9.50 -8.05
N LEU A 201 8.87 -8.33 -7.96
CA LEU A 201 9.94 -7.90 -8.86
C LEU A 201 11.14 -8.85 -8.92
N PRO A 202 11.60 -9.46 -7.80
CA PRO A 202 12.65 -10.47 -7.85
C PRO A 202 12.35 -11.69 -8.73
N ASP A 203 11.07 -12.07 -8.87
CA ASP A 203 10.69 -13.22 -9.68
C ASP A 203 10.86 -12.97 -11.20
N VAL A 204 10.99 -11.69 -11.59
CA VAL A 204 11.29 -11.26 -12.97
C VAL A 204 12.71 -10.68 -13.11
N GLY A 205 13.59 -10.94 -12.14
CA GLY A 205 15.00 -10.56 -12.21
C GLY A 205 15.30 -9.12 -11.73
N ILE A 206 14.31 -8.35 -11.30
CA ILE A 206 14.49 -7.00 -10.78
C ILE A 206 14.65 -7.07 -9.26
N LYS A 207 15.86 -6.80 -8.78
CA LYS A 207 16.24 -6.94 -7.35
C LYS A 207 16.63 -5.62 -6.73
N GLY A 208 16.64 -5.57 -5.40
CA GLY A 208 17.10 -4.43 -4.60
C GLY A 208 16.08 -3.33 -4.41
N ASN A 209 14.90 -3.43 -4.99
CA ASN A 209 13.84 -2.45 -4.81
C ASN A 209 13.34 -2.51 -3.36
N THR A 210 13.40 -1.37 -2.69
CA THR A 210 12.84 -1.15 -1.36
C THR A 210 11.35 -0.79 -1.46
N HIS A 211 10.77 -0.39 -0.34
CA HIS A 211 9.37 0.04 -0.29
C HIS A 211 9.09 1.32 -1.07
#